data_83787c43764597b065b0c722dd0f94ad
#
_entry.id   83787c43764597b065b0c722dd0f94ad
#
_cell.length_a   1.000
_cell.length_b   1.000
_cell.length_c   1.000
_cell.angle_alpha   90.00
_cell.angle_beta   90.00
_cell.angle_gamma   90.00
#
_symmetry.space_group_name_H-M   'P 1'
#
loop_
_entity.id
_entity.type
_entity.pdbx_description
1 polymer ?
#
loop_
_entity_poly.entity_id
_entity_poly.type
_entity_poly.pdbx_seq_one_letter_code
_entity_poly.pdbx_strand_id
1 'polypeptide(L)'
;RPAAPIWAMAHIGAAGRRQKTSYFWVAKLKRSMSHLTLEQRYLISGLLDAGHSRSVIAEQLGVHKSTVSRELSRNSDGRSGAYRPELAQRKRDERQKAKPKKKCFTSAIEQYVVSKLKQDLSPEQIVGKARRQGVECVCAERIYQYVWTDKKQGGRLYRHLRTKGKKYAKRGSLKGKRGQIKDRVDIDQRPQIVEQKQRVGDVEMDLVIGKNHKGALLTINDRATGMLKMGYVESKEAAVVQAKAVELLTDWKALLHTVTTDNGKEFAYHKKVSEELEVECYFAKPYHSWERGANENLNGLVRQYFPKGMNFGRITEQRVNEVVDILNQRPRKRFGFRSPEEVFQNATLNNEGVAFIT
;
A
#
# COMPACT_ATOMS: atom_id res chain seq x y z
N ARG A 1 -23.99 23.18 -2.00
CA ARG A 1 -25.14 23.47 -1.11
C ARG A 1 -26.34 22.68 -1.64
N PRO A 2 -26.94 21.75 -0.90
CA PRO A 2 -28.26 21.21 -1.21
C PRO A 2 -29.35 21.94 -0.42
N ALA A 3 -30.51 22.03 -1.05
CA ALA A 3 -31.70 22.77 -0.63
C ALA A 3 -32.45 22.07 0.51
N ALA A 4 -33.11 22.88 1.34
CA ALA A 4 -33.99 22.46 2.42
C ALA A 4 -35.38 22.07 1.92
N PRO A 5 -36.10 21.13 2.55
CA PRO A 5 -37.49 20.87 2.24
C PRO A 5 -38.48 21.72 3.06
N ILE A 6 -39.56 22.05 2.37
CA ILE A 6 -40.68 22.93 2.72
C ILE A 6 -41.58 22.29 3.77
N TRP A 7 -42.01 23.10 4.75
CA TRP A 7 -43.07 22.82 5.70
C TRP A 7 -44.45 23.00 5.06
N ALA A 8 -45.33 22.03 5.25
CA ALA A 8 -46.75 22.20 5.01
C ALA A 8 -47.54 22.19 6.34
N MET A 9 -48.15 23.30 6.68
CA MET A 9 -49.14 23.43 7.75
C MET A 9 -50.46 22.78 7.34
N ALA A 10 -51.10 22.10 8.25
CA ALA A 10 -52.52 21.78 8.18
C ALA A 10 -53.20 21.92 9.53
N HIS A 11 -54.38 22.49 9.50
CA HIS A 11 -55.17 23.11 10.53
C HIS A 11 -55.79 22.19 11.61
N ILE A 12 -56.07 22.82 12.71
CA ILE A 12 -56.72 22.42 13.95
C ILE A 12 -58.22 22.08 13.72
N GLY A 13 -58.64 20.98 14.33
CA GLY A 13 -60.07 20.67 14.58
C GLY A 13 -60.22 20.00 15.96
N ALA A 14 -60.97 20.66 16.85
CA ALA A 14 -61.19 20.28 18.22
C ALA A 14 -62.29 19.21 18.36
N ALA A 15 -62.05 18.20 19.21
CA ALA A 15 -63.06 17.63 20.12
C ALA A 15 -62.47 16.44 20.94
N GLY A 16 -62.68 16.54 22.23
CA GLY A 16 -62.17 15.76 23.31
C GLY A 16 -62.31 14.26 23.27
N ARG A 17 -61.26 13.64 23.81
CA ARG A 17 -61.30 12.51 24.79
C ARG A 17 -59.90 12.22 25.29
N ARG A 18 -59.72 12.11 26.59
CA ARG A 18 -58.47 11.72 27.27
C ARG A 18 -57.98 10.39 26.72
N GLN A 19 -56.88 10.39 26.01
CA GLN A 19 -56.07 9.20 25.79
C GLN A 19 -54.64 9.51 26.23
N LYS A 20 -54.17 8.75 27.21
CA LYS A 20 -52.78 8.67 27.60
C LYS A 20 -52.01 8.08 26.42
N THR A 21 -51.42 8.93 25.60
CA THR A 21 -50.45 8.50 24.59
C THR A 21 -49.05 8.55 25.21
N SER A 22 -48.62 7.39 25.74
CA SER A 22 -47.22 7.18 25.99
C SER A 22 -46.49 7.11 24.65
N TYR A 23 -45.68 8.12 24.35
CA TYR A 23 -44.80 8.10 23.20
C TYR A 23 -43.62 7.14 23.51
N PHE A 24 -43.82 5.85 23.31
CA PHE A 24 -42.73 4.86 23.23
C PHE A 24 -42.19 4.86 21.81
N TRP A 25 -41.21 5.70 21.54
CA TRP A 25 -40.33 5.51 20.39
C TRP A 25 -39.35 4.38 20.72
N VAL A 26 -39.77 3.14 20.48
CA VAL A 26 -38.85 1.98 20.48
C VAL A 26 -38.08 2.02 19.15
N ALA A 27 -37.01 2.78 19.13
CA ALA A 27 -35.96 2.54 18.15
C ALA A 27 -35.48 1.11 18.35
N LYS A 28 -35.77 0.23 17.38
CA LYS A 28 -35.24 -1.11 17.27
C LYS A 28 -33.73 -1.02 17.03
N LEU A 29 -32.98 -0.65 18.08
CA LEU A 29 -31.52 -0.71 18.08
C LEU A 29 -31.14 -2.17 17.81
N LYS A 30 -30.45 -2.42 16.69
CA LYS A 30 -29.73 -3.66 16.46
C LYS A 30 -28.97 -3.97 17.74
N ARG A 31 -29.27 -5.13 18.35
CA ARG A 31 -28.57 -5.64 19.55
C ARG A 31 -27.09 -5.80 19.20
N SER A 32 -26.31 -4.75 19.33
CA SER A 32 -24.87 -4.88 19.40
C SER A 32 -24.58 -5.53 20.76
N MET A 33 -23.79 -6.59 20.77
CA MET A 33 -23.33 -7.22 22.03
C MET A 33 -22.28 -6.32 22.69
N SER A 34 -22.67 -5.10 23.08
CA SER A 34 -21.81 -4.17 23.77
C SER A 34 -21.82 -4.43 25.27
N HIS A 35 -20.67 -4.26 25.90
CA HIS A 35 -20.56 -4.29 27.35
C HIS A 35 -21.32 -3.10 27.96
N LEU A 36 -21.85 -3.29 29.23
CA LEU A 36 -22.44 -2.19 29.96
C LEU A 36 -21.47 -1.01 30.09
N THR A 37 -22.00 0.21 29.87
CA THR A 37 -21.25 1.47 30.05
C THR A 37 -21.19 1.84 31.53
N LEU A 38 -20.35 2.81 31.89
CA LEU A 38 -20.26 3.32 33.25
C LEU A 38 -21.58 3.97 33.67
N GLU A 39 -22.24 4.72 32.76
CA GLU A 39 -23.55 5.34 33.01
C GLU A 39 -24.62 4.31 33.29
N GLN A 40 -24.63 3.21 32.51
CA GLN A 40 -25.53 2.10 32.78
C GLN A 40 -25.27 1.44 34.15
N ARG A 41 -24.04 1.41 34.62
CA ARG A 41 -23.67 0.93 35.95
C ARG A 41 -24.18 1.85 37.06
N TYR A 42 -24.10 3.18 36.85
CA TYR A 42 -24.71 4.13 37.79
C TYR A 42 -26.22 3.96 37.86
N LEU A 43 -26.89 3.76 36.72
CA LEU A 43 -28.32 3.51 36.68
C LEU A 43 -28.69 2.20 37.43
N ILE A 44 -27.89 1.12 37.25
CA ILE A 44 -28.08 -0.13 38.03
C ILE A 44 -27.98 0.14 39.50
N SER A 45 -26.98 0.91 39.98
CA SER A 45 -26.81 1.22 41.40
C SER A 45 -28.02 1.98 41.95
N GLY A 46 -28.42 3.07 41.30
CA GLY A 46 -29.54 3.89 41.74
C GLY A 46 -30.87 3.12 41.80
N LEU A 47 -31.11 2.22 40.83
CA LEU A 47 -32.30 1.40 40.83
C LEU A 47 -32.28 0.29 41.91
N LEU A 48 -31.10 -0.25 42.22
CA LEU A 48 -30.93 -1.21 43.35
C LEU A 48 -31.18 -0.52 44.69
N ASP A 49 -30.65 0.71 44.87
CA ASP A 49 -30.83 1.51 46.07
C ASP A 49 -32.30 1.91 46.26
N ALA A 50 -33.04 2.11 45.16
CA ALA A 50 -34.50 2.32 45.15
C ALA A 50 -35.32 1.04 45.32
N GLY A 51 -34.70 -0.13 45.55
CA GLY A 51 -35.39 -1.40 45.81
C GLY A 51 -35.97 -2.11 44.59
N HIS A 52 -35.63 -1.71 43.38
CA HIS A 52 -36.14 -2.34 42.15
C HIS A 52 -35.58 -3.75 41.94
N SER A 53 -36.43 -4.65 41.42
CA SER A 53 -36.00 -6.00 41.07
C SER A 53 -35.07 -6.04 39.85
N ARG A 54 -34.23 -7.07 39.78
CA ARG A 54 -33.29 -7.27 38.61
C ARG A 54 -34.02 -7.33 37.26
N SER A 55 -35.28 -7.72 37.23
CA SER A 55 -36.09 -7.78 36.02
C SER A 55 -36.49 -6.36 35.57
N VAL A 56 -36.91 -5.49 36.48
CA VAL A 56 -37.24 -4.10 36.19
C VAL A 56 -36.00 -3.33 35.74
N ILE A 57 -34.86 -3.55 36.42
CA ILE A 57 -33.59 -2.93 36.04
C ILE A 57 -33.20 -3.33 34.60
N ALA A 58 -33.34 -4.61 34.26
CA ALA A 58 -33.00 -5.10 32.91
C ALA A 58 -33.93 -4.51 31.86
N GLU A 59 -35.19 -4.36 32.12
CA GLU A 59 -36.16 -3.73 31.23
C GLU A 59 -35.84 -2.26 31.01
N GLN A 60 -35.52 -1.49 32.04
CA GLN A 60 -35.15 -0.07 31.93
C GLN A 60 -33.84 0.12 31.17
N LEU A 61 -32.92 -0.80 31.28
CA LEU A 61 -31.65 -0.79 30.53
C LEU A 61 -31.76 -1.32 29.09
N GLY A 62 -32.89 -1.92 28.72
CA GLY A 62 -33.08 -2.57 27.42
C GLY A 62 -32.19 -3.81 27.23
N VAL A 63 -31.79 -4.49 28.33
CA VAL A 63 -30.90 -5.66 28.29
C VAL A 63 -31.61 -6.90 28.84
N HIS A 64 -31.05 -8.08 28.58
CA HIS A 64 -31.63 -9.30 29.15
C HIS A 64 -31.35 -9.41 30.68
N LYS A 65 -32.29 -9.94 31.44
CA LYS A 65 -32.17 -10.13 32.91
C LYS A 65 -30.88 -10.81 33.35
N SER A 66 -30.40 -11.79 32.55
CA SER A 66 -29.13 -12.46 32.83
C SER A 66 -27.92 -11.53 32.75
N THR A 67 -27.99 -10.43 31.98
CA THR A 67 -26.91 -9.44 31.89
C THR A 67 -26.75 -8.70 33.21
N VAL A 68 -27.85 -8.23 33.79
CA VAL A 68 -27.86 -7.58 35.11
C VAL A 68 -27.43 -8.56 36.19
N SER A 69 -27.97 -9.78 36.22
CA SER A 69 -27.58 -10.79 37.18
C SER A 69 -26.08 -11.13 37.15
N ARG A 70 -25.53 -11.32 35.94
CA ARG A 70 -24.07 -11.54 35.76
C ARG A 70 -23.23 -10.33 36.15
N GLU A 71 -23.71 -9.13 35.87
CA GLU A 71 -23.01 -7.90 36.25
C GLU A 71 -22.90 -7.80 37.77
N LEU A 72 -24.00 -7.99 38.51
CA LEU A 72 -24.01 -7.97 39.94
C LEU A 72 -23.15 -9.08 40.58
N SER A 73 -23.31 -10.31 40.11
CA SER A 73 -22.52 -11.45 40.60
C SER A 73 -21.00 -11.26 40.39
N ARG A 74 -20.59 -10.68 39.28
CA ARG A 74 -19.16 -10.56 38.93
C ARG A 74 -18.49 -9.32 39.50
N ASN A 75 -19.26 -8.26 39.76
CA ASN A 75 -18.71 -6.93 39.96
C ASN A 75 -19.09 -6.30 41.31
N SER A 76 -20.00 -6.88 42.12
CA SER A 76 -20.25 -6.41 43.47
C SER A 76 -19.01 -6.54 44.36
N ASP A 77 -18.97 -5.76 45.41
CA ASP A 77 -17.90 -5.81 46.41
C ASP A 77 -17.95 -7.19 47.14
N GLY A 78 -16.82 -7.90 47.13
CA GLY A 78 -16.72 -9.22 47.74
C GLY A 78 -16.80 -9.21 49.29
N ARG A 79 -16.60 -8.04 49.91
CA ARG A 79 -16.65 -7.88 51.37
C ARG A 79 -18.03 -7.46 51.86
N SER A 80 -18.59 -6.40 51.28
CA SER A 80 -19.87 -5.84 51.69
C SER A 80 -21.07 -6.37 50.90
N GLY A 81 -20.85 -7.06 49.77
CA GLY A 81 -21.91 -7.46 48.85
C GLY A 81 -22.52 -6.30 48.05
N ALA A 82 -22.20 -5.05 48.39
CA ALA A 82 -22.75 -3.87 47.75
C ALA A 82 -22.26 -3.71 46.29
N TYR A 83 -23.15 -3.22 45.42
CA TYR A 83 -22.77 -2.90 44.07
C TYR A 83 -22.35 -1.44 43.97
N ARG A 84 -21.11 -1.19 43.52
CA ARG A 84 -20.53 0.15 43.34
C ARG A 84 -20.09 0.31 41.87
N PRO A 85 -20.62 1.30 41.14
CA PRO A 85 -20.36 1.48 39.69
C PRO A 85 -18.88 1.57 39.31
N GLU A 86 -18.09 2.35 40.02
CA GLU A 86 -16.68 2.53 39.78
C GLU A 86 -15.85 1.26 40.03
N LEU A 87 -16.18 0.54 41.13
CA LEU A 87 -15.58 -0.75 41.46
C LEU A 87 -15.91 -1.79 40.36
N ALA A 88 -17.17 -1.81 39.93
CA ALA A 88 -17.63 -2.69 38.86
C ALA A 88 -16.94 -2.42 37.57
N GLN A 89 -16.75 -1.13 37.20
CA GLN A 89 -16.00 -0.73 36.03
C GLN A 89 -14.53 -1.16 36.11
N ARG A 90 -13.86 -0.89 37.23
CA ARG A 90 -12.47 -1.30 37.46
C ARG A 90 -12.30 -2.81 37.35
N LYS A 91 -13.14 -3.62 38.05
CA LYS A 91 -13.10 -5.08 37.94
C LYS A 91 -13.31 -5.60 36.53
N ARG A 92 -14.18 -4.95 35.76
CA ARG A 92 -14.40 -5.28 34.33
C ARG A 92 -13.15 -4.97 33.52
N ASP A 93 -12.52 -3.81 33.72
CA ASP A 93 -11.35 -3.38 32.97
C ASP A 93 -10.12 -4.25 33.28
N GLU A 94 -9.94 -4.62 34.55
CA GLU A 94 -8.90 -5.56 34.98
C GLU A 94 -9.07 -6.93 34.30
N ARG A 95 -10.29 -7.48 34.29
CA ARG A 95 -10.56 -8.73 33.58
C ARG A 95 -10.39 -8.62 32.08
N GLN A 96 -10.73 -7.48 31.49
CA GLN A 96 -10.53 -7.26 30.06
C GLN A 96 -9.03 -7.20 29.70
N LYS A 97 -8.22 -6.59 30.56
CA LYS A 97 -6.75 -6.56 30.43
C LYS A 97 -6.12 -7.94 30.63
N ALA A 98 -6.64 -8.71 31.60
CA ALA A 98 -6.13 -10.05 31.94
C ALA A 98 -6.53 -11.15 30.95
N LYS A 99 -7.47 -10.89 30.03
CA LYS A 99 -7.89 -11.90 29.04
C LYS A 99 -6.69 -12.32 28.17
N PRO A 100 -6.40 -13.62 28.07
CA PRO A 100 -5.37 -14.11 27.17
C PRO A 100 -5.72 -13.73 25.74
N LYS A 101 -4.82 -13.01 25.07
CA LYS A 101 -4.98 -12.68 23.66
C LYS A 101 -4.37 -13.79 22.83
N LYS A 102 -5.10 -14.29 21.83
CA LYS A 102 -4.56 -15.26 20.87
C LYS A 102 -3.28 -14.68 20.24
N LYS A 103 -2.15 -15.38 20.39
CA LYS A 103 -0.91 -15.01 19.72
C LYS A 103 -1.04 -15.39 18.23
N CYS A 104 -1.34 -14.39 17.41
CA CYS A 104 -1.43 -14.58 15.96
C CYS A 104 -0.06 -14.59 15.27
N PHE A 105 0.99 -14.09 15.91
CA PHE A 105 2.36 -14.07 15.39
C PHE A 105 3.13 -15.22 16.03
N THR A 106 3.01 -16.41 15.43
CA THR A 106 3.69 -17.65 15.88
C THR A 106 5.14 -17.67 15.43
N SER A 107 5.96 -18.56 15.98
CA SER A 107 7.36 -18.74 15.60
C SER A 107 7.52 -19.09 14.10
N ALA A 108 6.63 -19.92 13.56
CA ALA A 108 6.63 -20.26 12.13
C ALA A 108 6.38 -19.06 11.24
N ILE A 109 5.35 -18.24 11.60
CA ILE A 109 5.05 -16.99 10.88
C ILE A 109 6.23 -16.01 10.99
N GLU A 110 6.85 -15.91 12.16
CA GLU A 110 8.01 -15.05 12.39
C GLU A 110 9.17 -15.44 11.48
N GLN A 111 9.53 -16.72 11.43
CA GLN A 111 10.59 -17.23 10.56
C GLN A 111 10.30 -16.95 9.08
N TYR A 112 9.06 -17.18 8.64
CA TYR A 112 8.63 -16.83 7.28
C TYR A 112 8.81 -15.34 7.01
N VAL A 113 8.29 -14.48 7.88
CA VAL A 113 8.35 -13.01 7.75
C VAL A 113 9.81 -12.54 7.71
N VAL A 114 10.66 -13.02 8.63
CA VAL A 114 12.07 -12.64 8.69
C VAL A 114 12.81 -13.08 7.43
N SER A 115 12.55 -14.29 6.92
CA SER A 115 13.17 -14.79 5.69
C SER A 115 12.81 -13.90 4.49
N LYS A 116 11.55 -13.44 4.40
CA LYS A 116 11.08 -12.57 3.32
C LYS A 116 11.53 -11.10 3.47
N LEU A 117 11.65 -10.61 4.70
CA LEU A 117 12.28 -9.31 4.95
C LEU A 117 13.73 -9.28 4.50
N LYS A 118 14.51 -10.35 4.78
CA LYS A 118 15.90 -10.48 4.31
C LYS A 118 16.03 -10.52 2.78
N GLN A 119 14.96 -10.89 2.06
CA GLN A 119 14.83 -10.77 0.61
C GLN A 119 14.39 -9.37 0.16
N ASP A 120 14.41 -8.38 1.06
CA ASP A 120 14.00 -6.98 0.84
C ASP A 120 12.53 -6.80 0.42
N LEU A 121 11.64 -7.77 0.70
CA LEU A 121 10.22 -7.61 0.47
C LEU A 121 9.61 -6.67 1.52
N SER A 122 8.71 -5.79 1.09
CA SER A 122 7.94 -4.98 2.03
C SER A 122 6.89 -5.81 2.78
N PRO A 123 6.44 -5.39 3.97
CA PRO A 123 5.37 -6.08 4.70
C PRO A 123 4.12 -6.36 3.87
N GLU A 124 3.70 -5.42 3.01
CA GLU A 124 2.57 -5.64 2.10
C GLU A 124 2.84 -6.76 1.08
N GLN A 125 4.07 -6.79 0.52
CA GLN A 125 4.48 -7.82 -0.43
C GLN A 125 4.55 -9.20 0.23
N ILE A 126 5.02 -9.27 1.48
CA ILE A 126 5.06 -10.51 2.27
C ILE A 126 3.65 -11.07 2.46
N VAL A 127 2.73 -10.23 2.93
CA VAL A 127 1.32 -10.63 3.14
C VAL A 127 0.65 -11.05 1.84
N GLY A 128 0.85 -10.27 0.77
CA GLY A 128 0.26 -10.58 -0.54
C GLY A 128 0.79 -11.90 -1.12
N LYS A 129 2.10 -12.13 -1.02
CA LYS A 129 2.72 -13.39 -1.46
C LYS A 129 2.23 -14.58 -0.63
N ALA A 130 2.18 -14.43 0.71
CA ALA A 130 1.66 -15.46 1.60
C ALA A 130 0.22 -15.85 1.24
N ARG A 131 -0.65 -14.84 0.99
CA ARG A 131 -2.05 -15.07 0.56
C ARG A 131 -2.13 -15.85 -0.75
N ARG A 132 -1.31 -15.51 -1.75
CA ARG A 132 -1.26 -16.25 -3.02
C ARG A 132 -0.81 -17.71 -2.85
N GLN A 133 0.10 -17.95 -1.92
CA GLN A 133 0.68 -19.26 -1.65
C GLN A 133 -0.13 -20.10 -0.64
N GLY A 134 -1.24 -19.56 -0.12
CA GLY A 134 -2.02 -20.23 0.95
C GLY A 134 -1.26 -20.36 2.27
N VAL A 135 -0.20 -19.56 2.48
CA VAL A 135 0.61 -19.57 3.71
C VAL A 135 -0.03 -18.66 4.76
N GLU A 136 -0.20 -19.17 5.98
CA GLU A 136 -0.69 -18.36 7.10
C GLU A 136 0.29 -17.22 7.42
N CYS A 137 -0.23 -15.99 7.49
CA CYS A 137 0.55 -14.81 7.79
C CYS A 137 -0.28 -13.76 8.54
N VAL A 138 0.39 -12.87 9.26
CA VAL A 138 -0.25 -11.71 9.91
C VAL A 138 -0.41 -10.55 8.94
N CYS A 139 -1.18 -9.52 9.33
CA CYS A 139 -1.34 -8.30 8.52
C CYS A 139 -0.03 -7.50 8.44
N ALA A 140 0.08 -6.66 7.40
CA ALA A 140 1.28 -5.84 7.15
C ALA A 140 1.62 -4.91 8.32
N GLU A 141 0.60 -4.33 8.98
CA GLU A 141 0.79 -3.47 10.15
C GLU A 141 1.49 -4.22 11.29
N ARG A 142 1.11 -5.47 11.55
CA ARG A 142 1.74 -6.30 12.59
C ARG A 142 3.21 -6.59 12.26
N ILE A 143 3.55 -6.77 10.98
CA ILE A 143 4.94 -6.92 10.54
C ILE A 143 5.72 -5.62 10.76
N TYR A 144 5.13 -4.45 10.44
CA TYR A 144 5.77 -3.16 10.75
C TYR A 144 6.03 -2.99 12.23
N GLN A 145 5.05 -3.30 13.10
CA GLN A 145 5.23 -3.25 14.55
C GLN A 145 6.37 -4.15 15.02
N TYR A 146 6.48 -5.35 14.46
CA TYR A 146 7.58 -6.27 14.76
C TYR A 146 8.94 -5.69 14.37
N VAL A 147 9.07 -5.16 13.14
CA VAL A 147 10.31 -4.53 12.66
C VAL A 147 10.71 -3.32 13.49
N TRP A 148 9.76 -2.50 13.94
CA TRP A 148 10.05 -1.34 14.79
C TRP A 148 10.39 -1.75 16.23
N THR A 149 9.83 -2.85 16.73
CA THR A 149 10.20 -3.42 18.03
C THR A 149 11.61 -3.98 17.98
N ASP A 150 11.95 -4.75 16.93
CA ASP A 150 13.31 -5.23 16.66
C ASP A 150 14.32 -4.06 16.64
N LYS A 151 14.00 -2.97 15.93
CA LYS A 151 14.84 -1.78 15.89
C LYS A 151 15.06 -1.14 17.27
N LYS A 152 14.02 -1.05 18.11
CA LYS A 152 14.13 -0.51 19.48
C LYS A 152 15.02 -1.38 20.36
N GLN A 153 15.09 -2.68 20.08
CA GLN A 153 15.94 -3.65 20.77
C GLN A 153 17.35 -3.79 20.15
N GLY A 154 17.73 -2.88 19.22
CA GLY A 154 19.04 -2.90 18.55
C GLY A 154 19.14 -3.77 17.32
N GLY A 155 18.04 -4.42 16.90
CA GLY A 155 17.97 -5.23 15.70
C GLY A 155 18.09 -4.45 14.41
N ARG A 156 18.24 -5.13 13.29
CA ARG A 156 18.59 -4.53 11.99
C ARG A 156 17.54 -4.80 10.89
N LEU A 157 16.39 -5.41 11.19
CA LEU A 157 15.37 -5.75 10.19
C LEU A 157 14.85 -4.53 9.40
N TYR A 158 14.79 -3.35 10.03
CA TYR A 158 14.38 -2.11 9.36
C TYR A 158 15.25 -1.72 8.15
N ARG A 159 16.49 -2.23 8.07
CA ARG A 159 17.42 -1.95 6.95
C ARG A 159 16.95 -2.58 5.65
N HIS A 160 16.13 -3.62 5.71
CA HIS A 160 15.52 -4.29 4.57
C HIS A 160 14.30 -3.53 4.01
N LEU A 161 13.76 -2.56 4.77
CA LEU A 161 12.69 -1.71 4.26
C LEU A 161 13.23 -0.67 3.26
N ARG A 162 12.42 -0.34 2.24
CA ARG A 162 12.80 0.63 1.17
C ARG A 162 13.31 1.96 1.72
N THR A 163 12.69 2.48 2.76
CA THR A 163 13.06 3.78 3.36
C THR A 163 14.20 3.68 4.35
N LYS A 164 14.56 2.48 4.81
CA LYS A 164 15.60 2.23 5.83
C LYS A 164 15.45 3.13 7.06
N GLY A 165 14.21 3.51 7.40
CA GLY A 165 13.90 4.40 8.53
C GLY A 165 14.27 5.88 8.33
N LYS A 166 14.55 6.32 7.10
CA LYS A 166 14.77 7.75 6.79
C LYS A 166 13.47 8.53 6.90
N LYS A 167 13.55 9.75 7.43
CA LYS A 167 12.42 10.70 7.42
C LYS A 167 12.15 11.16 5.98
N TYR A 168 10.87 11.42 5.68
CA TYR A 168 10.46 11.98 4.40
C TYR A 168 11.03 13.40 4.24
N ALA A 169 11.76 13.65 3.14
CA ALA A 169 12.23 14.99 2.78
C ALA A 169 11.37 15.55 1.65
N LYS A 170 10.85 16.79 1.82
CA LYS A 170 10.17 17.49 0.73
C LYS A 170 11.16 17.77 -0.41
N ARG A 171 10.77 17.49 -1.65
CA ARG A 171 11.58 17.83 -2.84
C ARG A 171 11.55 19.35 -3.06
N GLY A 172 12.72 19.97 -3.14
CA GLY A 172 12.87 21.33 -3.65
C GLY A 172 12.75 21.34 -5.18
N SER A 173 12.08 22.35 -5.73
CA SER A 173 11.96 22.57 -7.17
C SER A 173 13.27 23.17 -7.72
N LEU A 174 14.01 22.40 -8.48
CA LEU A 174 15.17 22.92 -9.25
C LEU A 174 14.69 23.33 -10.65
N LYS A 175 14.64 24.64 -10.89
CA LYS A 175 14.40 25.23 -12.22
C LYS A 175 15.73 25.24 -12.98
N GLY A 176 15.90 24.32 -13.95
CA GLY A 176 17.01 24.30 -14.88
C GLY A 176 16.52 24.42 -16.33
N LYS A 177 17.12 25.28 -17.14
CA LYS A 177 16.88 25.30 -18.59
C LYS A 177 17.54 24.07 -19.21
N ARG A 178 16.75 23.16 -19.79
CA ARG A 178 17.24 22.02 -20.58
C ARG A 178 17.22 22.37 -22.05
N GLY A 179 18.27 21.99 -22.78
CA GLY A 179 18.32 22.15 -24.25
C GLY A 179 17.28 21.24 -24.92
N GLN A 180 16.83 21.63 -26.10
CA GLN A 180 15.91 20.83 -26.92
C GLN A 180 16.68 19.77 -27.71
N ILE A 181 16.14 18.54 -27.77
CA ILE A 181 16.62 17.49 -28.69
C ILE A 181 16.00 17.75 -30.05
N LYS A 182 16.83 17.71 -31.12
CA LYS A 182 16.37 17.88 -32.50
C LYS A 182 15.50 16.69 -32.94
N ASP A 183 14.48 16.98 -33.75
CA ASP A 183 13.59 15.98 -34.38
C ASP A 183 12.93 14.98 -33.40
N ARG A 184 12.68 15.40 -32.16
CA ARG A 184 11.98 14.59 -31.18
C ARG A 184 10.51 14.47 -31.57
N VAL A 185 9.95 13.29 -31.39
CA VAL A 185 8.50 13.04 -31.43
C VAL A 185 7.91 13.22 -30.03
N ASP A 186 6.93 14.10 -29.89
CA ASP A 186 6.30 14.39 -28.59
C ASP A 186 5.42 13.21 -28.14
N ILE A 187 5.32 13.02 -26.82
CA ILE A 187 4.50 11.96 -26.21
C ILE A 187 3.02 12.04 -26.61
N ASP A 188 2.52 13.23 -27.01
CA ASP A 188 1.14 13.40 -27.48
C ASP A 188 0.85 12.64 -28.80
N GLN A 189 1.89 12.33 -29.58
CA GLN A 189 1.77 11.56 -30.80
C GLN A 189 1.86 10.04 -30.55
N ARG A 190 2.15 9.64 -29.30
CA ARG A 190 2.26 8.24 -28.92
C ARG A 190 0.87 7.57 -28.97
N PRO A 191 0.75 6.35 -29.53
CA PRO A 191 -0.52 5.63 -29.59
C PRO A 191 -1.18 5.50 -28.22
N GLN A 192 -2.48 5.72 -28.14
CA GLN A 192 -3.24 5.68 -26.87
C GLN A 192 -3.16 4.32 -26.15
N ILE A 193 -2.99 3.23 -26.89
CA ILE A 193 -2.82 1.88 -26.33
C ILE A 193 -1.67 1.80 -25.33
N VAL A 194 -0.62 2.61 -25.53
CA VAL A 194 0.55 2.65 -24.62
C VAL A 194 0.15 3.13 -23.22
N GLU A 195 -0.84 4.05 -23.12
CA GLU A 195 -1.35 4.53 -21.84
C GLU A 195 -2.14 3.45 -21.09
N GLN A 196 -2.78 2.56 -21.80
CA GLN A 196 -3.56 1.46 -21.21
C GLN A 196 -2.65 0.40 -20.55
N LYS A 197 -1.33 0.38 -20.88
CA LYS A 197 -0.34 -0.56 -20.32
C LYS A 197 -0.75 -2.03 -20.49
N GLN A 198 -1.38 -2.36 -21.61
CA GLN A 198 -1.92 -3.68 -21.90
C GLN A 198 -1.01 -4.49 -22.84
N ARG A 199 -0.14 -3.83 -23.57
CA ARG A 199 0.72 -4.43 -24.57
C ARG A 199 2.16 -4.53 -24.06
N VAL A 200 2.76 -5.72 -24.14
CA VAL A 200 4.19 -5.94 -23.92
C VAL A 200 4.99 -5.27 -25.03
N GLY A 201 6.17 -4.74 -24.70
CA GLY A 201 7.05 -4.09 -25.67
C GLY A 201 6.87 -2.58 -25.79
N ASP A 202 5.97 -1.98 -25.00
CA ASP A 202 5.94 -0.54 -24.79
C ASP A 202 6.87 -0.19 -23.62
N VAL A 203 8.10 0.26 -23.89
CA VAL A 203 9.12 0.45 -22.86
C VAL A 203 9.38 1.91 -22.52
N GLU A 204 9.78 2.14 -21.27
CA GLU A 204 10.28 3.44 -20.80
C GLU A 204 11.75 3.30 -20.44
N MET A 205 12.59 4.23 -20.97
CA MET A 205 14.02 4.30 -20.64
C MET A 205 14.34 5.49 -19.75
N ASP A 206 15.30 5.33 -18.84
CA ASP A 206 15.80 6.39 -17.97
C ASP A 206 17.23 6.09 -17.49
N LEU A 207 17.94 7.11 -16.99
CA LEU A 207 19.26 6.97 -16.40
C LEU A 207 19.26 7.19 -14.89
N VAL A 208 19.83 6.24 -14.18
CA VAL A 208 20.11 6.34 -12.73
C VAL A 208 21.59 6.73 -12.55
N ILE A 209 21.84 8.01 -12.31
CA ILE A 209 23.19 8.60 -12.32
C ILE A 209 23.96 8.33 -11.02
N GLY A 210 25.25 7.99 -11.13
CA GLY A 210 26.20 7.78 -10.04
C GLY A 210 26.67 9.07 -9.37
N LYS A 211 27.54 8.94 -8.37
CA LYS A 211 28.17 10.06 -7.65
C LYS A 211 28.98 10.91 -8.62
N ASN A 212 28.88 12.25 -8.48
CA ASN A 212 29.60 13.23 -9.28
C ASN A 212 29.42 13.04 -10.81
N HIS A 213 28.26 12.52 -11.21
CA HIS A 213 27.93 12.22 -12.62
C HIS A 213 28.89 11.22 -13.30
N LYS A 214 29.65 10.44 -12.53
CA LYS A 214 30.53 9.39 -13.06
C LYS A 214 29.79 8.06 -13.09
N GLY A 215 29.62 7.51 -14.30
CA GLY A 215 28.85 6.31 -14.57
C GLY A 215 27.34 6.46 -14.34
N ALA A 216 26.56 5.69 -15.04
CA ALA A 216 25.12 5.61 -14.87
C ALA A 216 24.62 4.17 -15.09
N LEU A 217 23.37 3.90 -14.68
CA LEU A 217 22.65 2.69 -15.03
C LEU A 217 21.53 3.09 -15.97
N LEU A 218 21.54 2.56 -17.19
CA LEU A 218 20.41 2.64 -18.09
C LEU A 218 19.35 1.66 -17.60
N THR A 219 18.16 2.13 -17.31
CA THR A 219 17.01 1.33 -16.90
C THR A 219 15.98 1.34 -18.02
N ILE A 220 15.49 0.17 -18.38
CA ILE A 220 14.46 -0.06 -19.39
C ILE A 220 13.34 -0.85 -18.72
N ASN A 221 12.15 -0.27 -18.69
CA ASN A 221 10.99 -0.82 -18.00
C ASN A 221 9.86 -1.06 -18.98
N ASP A 222 9.42 -2.30 -19.14
CA ASP A 222 8.19 -2.60 -19.85
C ASP A 222 6.97 -2.08 -19.07
N ARG A 223 6.12 -1.30 -19.73
CA ARG A 223 5.00 -0.61 -19.07
C ARG A 223 3.90 -1.57 -18.61
N ALA A 224 3.64 -2.61 -19.38
CA ALA A 224 2.60 -3.58 -19.11
C ALA A 224 2.99 -4.49 -17.93
N THR A 225 4.12 -5.14 -18.02
CA THR A 225 4.54 -6.18 -17.08
C THR A 225 5.43 -5.67 -15.95
N GLY A 226 6.06 -4.50 -16.13
CA GLY A 226 7.06 -3.96 -15.21
C GLY A 226 8.37 -4.72 -15.24
N MET A 227 8.60 -5.53 -16.28
CA MET A 227 9.88 -6.22 -16.53
C MET A 227 10.98 -5.20 -16.72
N LEU A 228 12.08 -5.36 -16.01
CA LEU A 228 13.23 -4.48 -16.01
C LEU A 228 14.38 -5.11 -16.78
N LYS A 229 14.98 -4.36 -17.69
CA LYS A 229 16.36 -4.55 -18.13
C LYS A 229 17.21 -3.39 -17.64
N MET A 230 18.45 -3.64 -17.30
CA MET A 230 19.34 -2.61 -16.78
C MET A 230 20.78 -2.92 -17.16
N GLY A 231 21.52 -1.91 -17.55
CA GLY A 231 22.95 -2.03 -17.89
C GLY A 231 23.77 -0.85 -17.37
N TYR A 232 25.03 -1.10 -17.09
CA TYR A 232 25.98 -0.05 -16.73
C TYR A 232 26.45 0.69 -17.97
N VAL A 233 26.54 2.00 -17.86
CA VAL A 233 27.17 2.90 -18.86
C VAL A 233 28.21 3.76 -18.15
N GLU A 234 29.41 3.84 -18.74
CA GLU A 234 30.54 4.60 -18.17
C GLU A 234 30.34 6.10 -18.20
N SER A 235 29.62 6.60 -19.23
CA SER A 235 29.29 8.00 -19.40
C SER A 235 27.83 8.21 -19.81
N LYS A 236 27.40 9.48 -19.79
CA LYS A 236 26.06 9.89 -20.26
C LYS A 236 26.09 10.35 -21.74
N GLU A 237 27.15 10.06 -22.46
CA GLU A 237 27.22 10.38 -23.85
C GLU A 237 26.18 9.62 -24.65
N ALA A 238 25.53 10.32 -25.57
CA ALA A 238 24.40 9.74 -26.29
C ALA A 238 24.81 8.49 -27.11
N ALA A 239 26.04 8.41 -27.57
CA ALA A 239 26.55 7.24 -28.30
C ALA A 239 26.64 5.99 -27.37
N VAL A 240 27.15 6.18 -26.15
CA VAL A 240 27.29 5.09 -25.15
C VAL A 240 25.93 4.60 -24.69
N VAL A 241 25.01 5.53 -24.44
CA VAL A 241 23.65 5.21 -24.02
C VAL A 241 22.87 4.50 -25.14
N GLN A 242 23.00 4.96 -26.38
CA GLN A 242 22.38 4.34 -27.55
C GLN A 242 22.88 2.89 -27.74
N ALA A 243 24.22 2.69 -27.77
CA ALA A 243 24.78 1.34 -27.91
C ALA A 243 24.29 0.37 -26.83
N LYS A 244 24.28 0.82 -25.57
CA LYS A 244 23.76 -0.01 -24.44
C LYS A 244 22.26 -0.25 -24.54
N ALA A 245 21.47 0.71 -25.03
CA ALA A 245 20.03 0.53 -25.23
C ALA A 245 19.74 -0.56 -26.28
N VAL A 246 20.46 -0.51 -27.40
CA VAL A 246 20.34 -1.52 -28.46
C VAL A 246 20.78 -2.89 -27.96
N GLU A 247 21.94 -2.99 -27.29
CA GLU A 247 22.43 -4.23 -26.69
C GLU A 247 21.38 -4.88 -25.77
N LEU A 248 20.78 -4.08 -24.87
CA LEU A 248 19.80 -4.57 -23.92
C LEU A 248 18.45 -4.96 -24.54
N LEU A 249 18.08 -4.38 -25.68
CA LEU A 249 16.78 -4.57 -26.30
C LEU A 249 16.80 -5.52 -27.50
N THR A 250 17.95 -5.93 -27.99
CA THR A 250 18.09 -6.78 -29.17
C THR A 250 17.28 -8.07 -29.06
N ASP A 251 17.30 -8.74 -27.93
CA ASP A 251 16.51 -9.97 -27.66
C ASP A 251 15.00 -9.72 -27.53
N TRP A 252 14.58 -8.46 -27.33
CA TRP A 252 13.18 -8.05 -27.33
C TRP A 252 12.73 -7.43 -28.64
N LYS A 253 13.60 -7.30 -29.66
CA LYS A 253 13.29 -6.59 -30.91
C LYS A 253 11.94 -6.96 -31.50
N ALA A 254 11.63 -8.26 -31.56
CA ALA A 254 10.35 -8.76 -32.09
C ALA A 254 9.12 -8.39 -31.23
N LEU A 255 9.31 -8.01 -29.98
CA LEU A 255 8.26 -7.64 -29.04
C LEU A 255 8.09 -6.12 -28.91
N LEU A 256 9.10 -5.33 -29.37
CA LEU A 256 9.10 -3.89 -29.19
C LEU A 256 8.04 -3.19 -30.05
N HIS A 257 7.38 -2.23 -29.45
CA HIS A 257 6.40 -1.38 -30.13
C HIS A 257 6.73 0.11 -30.00
N THR A 258 7.07 0.55 -28.79
CA THR A 258 7.42 1.95 -28.54
C THR A 258 8.50 2.08 -27.47
N VAL A 259 9.33 3.10 -27.61
CA VAL A 259 10.28 3.53 -26.59
C VAL A 259 9.93 4.93 -26.12
N THR A 260 9.80 5.14 -24.80
CA THR A 260 9.53 6.47 -24.22
C THR A 260 10.70 6.90 -23.34
N THR A 261 11.22 8.11 -23.57
CA THR A 261 12.33 8.68 -22.79
C THR A 261 11.98 10.04 -22.20
N ASP A 262 12.85 10.60 -21.37
CA ASP A 262 12.79 12.02 -21.01
C ASP A 262 13.55 12.86 -22.05
N ASN A 263 13.51 14.21 -21.87
CA ASN A 263 14.24 15.14 -22.72
C ASN A 263 15.72 15.30 -22.32
N GLY A 264 16.35 14.23 -21.81
CA GLY A 264 17.77 14.23 -21.50
C GLY A 264 18.62 14.20 -22.76
N LYS A 265 19.70 14.98 -22.82
CA LYS A 265 20.66 15.01 -23.98
C LYS A 265 21.26 13.63 -24.23
N GLU A 266 21.28 12.77 -23.24
CA GLU A 266 21.72 11.38 -23.32
C GLU A 266 20.91 10.52 -24.29
N PHE A 267 19.69 10.95 -24.64
CA PHE A 267 18.82 10.28 -25.61
C PHE A 267 18.81 10.98 -26.99
N ALA A 268 19.81 11.83 -27.29
CA ALA A 268 19.87 12.57 -28.56
C ALA A 268 19.99 11.64 -29.77
N TYR A 269 20.53 10.43 -29.61
CA TYR A 269 20.69 9.45 -30.71
C TYR A 269 19.48 8.49 -30.82
N HIS A 270 18.31 8.93 -30.40
CA HIS A 270 17.05 8.16 -30.45
C HIS A 270 16.74 7.67 -31.88
N LYS A 271 17.08 8.43 -32.95
CA LYS A 271 16.88 7.97 -34.33
C LYS A 271 17.64 6.69 -34.63
N LYS A 272 18.90 6.57 -34.18
CA LYS A 272 19.67 5.33 -34.32
C LYS A 272 19.07 4.17 -33.59
N VAL A 273 18.55 4.42 -32.36
CA VAL A 273 17.79 3.40 -31.61
C VAL A 273 16.55 2.96 -32.39
N SER A 274 15.81 3.93 -32.97
CA SER A 274 14.63 3.65 -33.80
C SER A 274 14.98 2.83 -35.05
N GLU A 275 16.06 3.17 -35.74
CA GLU A 275 16.50 2.48 -36.94
C GLU A 275 16.98 1.05 -36.64
N GLU A 276 17.83 0.86 -35.62
CA GLU A 276 18.40 -0.45 -35.28
C GLU A 276 17.37 -1.43 -34.71
N LEU A 277 16.43 -0.91 -33.89
CA LEU A 277 15.40 -1.72 -33.23
C LEU A 277 14.06 -1.71 -33.98
N GLU A 278 13.92 -0.93 -35.05
CA GLU A 278 12.67 -0.79 -35.84
C GLU A 278 11.49 -0.34 -34.98
N VAL A 279 11.73 0.63 -34.07
CA VAL A 279 10.75 1.07 -33.05
C VAL A 279 10.66 2.59 -33.00
N GLU A 280 9.49 3.14 -32.73
CA GLU A 280 9.33 4.59 -32.59
C GLU A 280 9.69 5.06 -31.18
N CYS A 281 10.43 6.18 -31.10
CA CYS A 281 10.88 6.81 -29.88
C CYS A 281 10.07 8.08 -29.59
N TYR A 282 9.46 8.15 -28.40
CA TYR A 282 8.66 9.28 -27.93
C TYR A 282 9.31 9.95 -26.72
N PHE A 283 9.12 11.26 -26.62
CA PHE A 283 9.69 12.09 -25.54
C PHE A 283 8.61 12.65 -24.63
N ALA A 284 8.74 12.42 -23.32
CA ALA A 284 7.88 13.03 -22.31
C ALA A 284 8.00 14.55 -22.33
N LYS A 285 6.92 15.24 -21.95
CA LYS A 285 6.93 16.71 -21.88
C LYS A 285 7.87 17.19 -20.77
N PRO A 286 8.54 18.33 -20.99
CA PRO A 286 9.34 18.96 -19.94
C PRO A 286 8.47 19.23 -18.68
N TYR A 287 8.99 18.88 -17.51
CA TYR A 287 8.33 19.04 -16.21
C TYR A 287 7.09 18.14 -15.95
N HIS A 288 6.71 17.28 -16.88
CA HIS A 288 5.59 16.33 -16.72
C HIS A 288 6.07 14.95 -16.23
N SER A 289 6.72 14.90 -15.06
CA SER A 289 7.26 13.64 -14.50
C SER A 289 6.19 12.57 -14.26
N TRP A 290 4.91 12.96 -14.12
CA TRP A 290 3.79 12.00 -13.94
C TRP A 290 3.50 11.16 -15.20
N GLU A 291 3.85 11.64 -16.40
CA GLU A 291 3.75 10.86 -17.64
C GLU A 291 4.63 9.60 -17.61
N ARG A 292 5.64 9.58 -16.74
CA ARG A 292 6.61 8.51 -16.52
C ARG A 292 6.62 8.00 -15.07
N GLY A 293 5.47 7.97 -14.43
CA GLY A 293 5.34 7.55 -13.02
C GLY A 293 5.82 6.10 -12.76
N ALA A 294 5.79 5.23 -13.76
CA ALA A 294 6.32 3.87 -13.67
C ALA A 294 7.84 3.89 -13.45
N ASN A 295 8.57 4.68 -14.21
CA ASN A 295 10.02 4.84 -14.08
C ASN A 295 10.43 5.49 -12.75
N GLU A 296 9.70 6.50 -12.30
CA GLU A 296 10.00 7.12 -11.00
C GLU A 296 9.92 6.09 -9.85
N ASN A 297 8.90 5.25 -9.85
CA ASN A 297 8.78 4.19 -8.87
C ASN A 297 9.89 3.14 -9.02
N LEU A 298 10.20 2.72 -10.25
CA LEU A 298 11.25 1.74 -10.53
C LEU A 298 12.62 2.27 -10.10
N ASN A 299 12.96 3.49 -10.48
CA ASN A 299 14.21 4.13 -10.07
C ASN A 299 14.34 4.23 -8.56
N GLY A 300 13.21 4.44 -7.85
CA GLY A 300 13.18 4.36 -6.39
C GLY A 300 13.48 2.97 -5.84
N LEU A 301 13.16 1.90 -6.56
CA LEU A 301 13.53 0.51 -6.20
C LEU A 301 14.99 0.22 -6.52
N VAL A 302 15.47 0.63 -7.70
CA VAL A 302 16.89 0.54 -8.08
C VAL A 302 17.78 1.26 -7.06
N ARG A 303 17.35 2.44 -6.57
CA ARG A 303 18.05 3.21 -5.54
C ARG A 303 18.08 2.55 -4.16
N GLN A 304 17.33 1.49 -3.92
CA GLN A 304 17.49 0.67 -2.71
C GLN A 304 18.83 -0.07 -2.72
N TYR A 305 19.29 -0.50 -3.90
CA TYR A 305 20.53 -1.24 -4.13
C TYR A 305 21.70 -0.35 -4.56
N PHE A 306 21.39 0.69 -5.33
CA PHE A 306 22.34 1.68 -5.86
C PHE A 306 21.99 3.07 -5.32
N PRO A 307 22.29 3.37 -4.02
CA PRO A 307 21.86 4.61 -3.37
C PRO A 307 22.49 5.85 -4.02
N LYS A 308 21.81 7.01 -3.88
CA LYS A 308 22.39 8.29 -4.28
C LYS A 308 23.74 8.52 -3.58
N GLY A 309 24.73 8.98 -4.36
CA GLY A 309 26.08 9.18 -3.85
C GLY A 309 26.99 7.95 -3.89
N MET A 310 26.49 6.79 -4.36
CA MET A 310 27.33 5.63 -4.65
C MET A 310 28.20 5.89 -5.89
N ASN A 311 29.47 5.48 -5.81
CA ASN A 311 30.38 5.52 -6.97
C ASN A 311 30.07 4.33 -7.89
N PHE A 312 29.68 4.60 -9.13
CA PHE A 312 29.33 3.56 -10.08
C PHE A 312 30.55 2.98 -10.83
N GLY A 313 31.70 3.63 -10.80
CA GLY A 313 32.89 3.10 -11.44
C GLY A 313 33.47 1.78 -10.87
N ARG A 314 32.84 1.25 -9.81
CA ARG A 314 33.18 -0.03 -9.21
C ARG A 314 32.03 -1.05 -9.27
N ILE A 315 30.99 -0.76 -10.00
CA ILE A 315 29.85 -1.66 -10.19
C ILE A 315 30.22 -2.71 -11.25
N THR A 316 30.06 -3.98 -10.92
CA THR A 316 30.22 -5.07 -11.87
C THR A 316 28.91 -5.35 -12.60
N GLU A 317 28.98 -5.84 -13.82
CA GLU A 317 27.80 -6.32 -14.58
C GLU A 317 27.06 -7.42 -13.80
N GLN A 318 27.79 -8.33 -13.19
CA GLN A 318 27.19 -9.35 -12.34
C GLN A 318 26.28 -8.73 -11.26
N ARG A 319 26.74 -7.66 -10.59
CA ARG A 319 25.94 -6.97 -9.57
C ARG A 319 24.71 -6.29 -10.13
N VAL A 320 24.81 -5.76 -11.35
CA VAL A 320 23.66 -5.17 -12.05
C VAL A 320 22.62 -6.25 -12.33
N ASN A 321 23.03 -7.39 -12.89
CA ASN A 321 22.15 -8.50 -13.23
C ASN A 321 21.48 -9.12 -11.98
N GLU A 322 22.21 -9.34 -10.88
CA GLU A 322 21.64 -9.77 -9.62
C GLU A 322 20.48 -8.86 -9.15
N VAL A 323 20.66 -7.55 -9.28
CA VAL A 323 19.62 -6.59 -8.88
C VAL A 323 18.44 -6.61 -9.84
N VAL A 324 18.68 -6.79 -11.14
CA VAL A 324 17.63 -6.99 -12.15
C VAL A 324 16.76 -8.18 -11.78
N ASP A 325 17.38 -9.33 -11.48
CA ASP A 325 16.67 -10.56 -11.11
C ASP A 325 15.85 -10.37 -9.83
N ILE A 326 16.43 -9.77 -8.79
CA ILE A 326 15.73 -9.46 -7.55
C ILE A 326 14.51 -8.59 -7.81
N LEU A 327 14.63 -7.57 -8.67
CA LEU A 327 13.54 -6.64 -8.96
C LEU A 327 12.48 -7.25 -9.88
N ASN A 328 12.85 -8.13 -10.80
CA ASN A 328 11.95 -8.85 -11.68
C ASN A 328 11.17 -9.95 -10.95
N GLN A 329 11.75 -10.57 -9.94
CA GLN A 329 11.09 -11.56 -9.08
C GLN A 329 10.30 -10.93 -7.92
N ARG A 330 10.38 -9.62 -7.74
CA ARG A 330 9.75 -8.92 -6.63
C ARG A 330 8.24 -8.75 -6.87
N PRO A 331 7.35 -9.26 -5.97
CA PRO A 331 5.90 -9.15 -6.11
C PRO A 331 5.42 -7.71 -6.27
N ARG A 332 4.44 -7.48 -7.16
CA ARG A 332 3.83 -6.15 -7.38
C ARG A 332 2.35 -6.17 -7.04
N LYS A 333 1.91 -5.21 -6.22
CA LYS A 333 0.50 -5.09 -5.81
C LYS A 333 -0.44 -4.95 -7.02
N ARG A 334 -0.04 -4.15 -8.04
CA ARG A 334 -0.82 -3.96 -9.28
C ARG A 334 -1.07 -5.24 -10.08
N PHE A 335 -0.31 -6.30 -9.84
CA PHE A 335 -0.45 -7.61 -10.49
C PHE A 335 -1.01 -8.69 -9.55
N GLY A 336 -1.73 -8.30 -8.50
CA GLY A 336 -2.20 -9.25 -7.49
C GLY A 336 -1.04 -9.97 -6.79
N PHE A 337 0.08 -9.29 -6.60
CA PHE A 337 1.32 -9.81 -6.01
C PHE A 337 2.04 -10.88 -6.84
N ARG A 338 1.77 -10.95 -8.14
CA ARG A 338 2.67 -11.63 -9.09
C ARG A 338 3.92 -10.78 -9.32
N SER A 339 5.04 -11.42 -9.71
CA SER A 339 6.26 -10.72 -10.09
C SER A 339 6.18 -10.20 -11.53
N PRO A 340 7.00 -9.18 -11.91
CA PRO A 340 7.17 -8.77 -13.30
C PRO A 340 7.50 -9.93 -14.23
N GLU A 341 8.41 -10.81 -13.81
CA GLU A 341 8.83 -11.99 -14.56
C GLU A 341 7.66 -12.96 -14.82
N GLU A 342 6.88 -13.29 -13.76
CA GLU A 342 5.67 -14.13 -13.91
C GLU A 342 4.67 -13.51 -14.90
N VAL A 343 4.49 -12.18 -14.85
CA VAL A 343 3.54 -11.50 -15.74
C VAL A 343 4.07 -11.44 -17.17
N PHE A 344 5.38 -11.19 -17.35
CA PHE A 344 6.01 -11.12 -18.66
C PHE A 344 5.98 -12.49 -19.35
N GLN A 345 6.37 -13.56 -18.66
CA GLN A 345 6.32 -14.93 -19.20
C GLN A 345 4.91 -15.32 -19.62
N ASN A 346 3.91 -15.06 -18.77
CA ASN A 346 2.52 -15.35 -19.11
C ASN A 346 2.03 -14.55 -20.33
N ALA A 347 2.47 -13.30 -20.46
CA ALA A 347 2.05 -12.43 -21.57
C ALA A 347 2.72 -12.81 -22.90
N THR A 348 3.96 -13.31 -22.86
CA THR A 348 4.70 -13.73 -24.07
C THR A 348 4.35 -15.16 -24.53
N LEU A 349 4.03 -16.06 -23.59
CA LEU A 349 3.58 -17.42 -23.91
C LEU A 349 2.15 -17.46 -24.48
N ASN A 350 1.29 -16.55 -24.00
CA ASN A 350 -0.10 -16.45 -24.46
C ASN A 350 -0.21 -15.38 -25.57
N ASN A 351 0.51 -15.48 -26.64
CA ASN A 351 0.55 -14.52 -27.78
C ASN A 351 -0.82 -14.19 -28.42
N GLU A 352 -1.89 -14.53 -27.73
CA GLU A 352 -3.28 -14.16 -27.97
C GLU A 352 -3.74 -13.25 -26.82
N GLY A 353 -3.85 -11.96 -27.10
CA GLY A 353 -4.51 -10.91 -26.35
C GLY A 353 -4.47 -11.00 -24.81
N VAL A 354 -3.56 -10.28 -24.15
CA VAL A 354 -3.52 -10.19 -22.68
C VAL A 354 -4.78 -9.50 -22.18
N ALA A 355 -5.81 -10.29 -21.84
CA ALA A 355 -6.91 -9.80 -21.04
C ALA A 355 -6.42 -9.64 -19.58
N PHE A 356 -6.19 -8.40 -19.16
CA PHE A 356 -5.91 -8.09 -17.77
C PHE A 356 -7.19 -8.26 -16.96
N ILE A 357 -7.13 -9.11 -15.94
CA ILE A 357 -8.17 -9.18 -14.92
C ILE A 357 -8.11 -7.86 -14.13
N THR A 358 -9.12 -7.03 -14.30
CA THR A 358 -9.37 -5.80 -13.55
C THR A 358 -9.73 -6.11 -12.10
#